data_26b446f28cf6ff9f448c140714c9303b
#
_entry.id   26b446f28cf6ff9f448c140714c9303b
#
_cell.length_a   1.000
_cell.length_b   1.000
_cell.length_c   1.000
_cell.angle_alpha   90.00
_cell.angle_beta   90.00
_cell.angle_gamma   90.00
#
_symmetry.space_group_name_H-M   'P 1'
#
loop_
_entity.id
_entity.type
_entity.pdbx_description
1 polymer ?
#
loop_
_entity_poly.entity_id
_entity_poly.type
_entity_poly.pdbx_seq_one_letter_code
_entity_poly.pdbx_strand_id
1 'polypeptide(L)'
;GLEDKVIFTGRVPHEQVQRYYNLIDILVYPRLKMRLTDLVTPLKPLEAMAQGRLVAASNVGGHLELIQDGKTGILFKAGDPGALADKVIEFISRRESWSGLRAAARDFVETQRSWPASVARYEKIYGSLAGERQLR
;
A
#
# COMPACT_ATOMS: atom_id res chain seq x y z
N GLY A 1 11.16 -21.53 19.86
CA GLY A 1 11.19 -20.39 19.44
C GLY A 1 11.34 -19.92 18.01
N LEU A 2 11.13 -18.63 17.83
CA LEU A 2 11.29 -17.95 16.54
C LEU A 2 12.41 -16.89 16.58
N GLU A 3 13.19 -16.86 17.66
CA GLU A 3 14.20 -15.83 17.92
C GLU A 3 15.23 -15.75 16.78
N ASP A 4 15.62 -16.90 16.22
CA ASP A 4 16.55 -16.98 15.09
C ASP A 4 15.91 -16.67 13.72
N LYS A 5 14.59 -16.47 13.67
CA LYS A 5 13.81 -16.23 12.45
C LYS A 5 13.29 -14.79 12.33
N VAL A 6 13.36 -14.02 13.42
CA VAL A 6 12.83 -12.66 13.50
C VAL A 6 13.94 -11.68 13.87
N ILE A 7 14.08 -10.62 13.08
CA ILE A 7 15.04 -9.55 13.33
C ILE A 7 14.28 -8.26 13.61
N PHE A 8 14.44 -7.73 14.81
CA PHE A 8 13.90 -6.41 15.19
C PHE A 8 14.96 -5.35 14.92
N THR A 9 14.83 -4.62 13.82
CA THR A 9 15.80 -3.59 13.41
C THR A 9 15.75 -2.32 14.25
N GLY A 10 14.68 -2.12 15.01
CA GLY A 10 14.43 -0.85 15.69
C GLY A 10 14.21 0.30 14.69
N ARG A 11 14.58 1.52 15.12
CA ARG A 11 14.46 2.72 14.27
C ARG A 11 15.57 2.73 13.22
N VAL A 12 15.19 2.76 11.97
CA VAL A 12 16.09 2.85 10.81
C VAL A 12 16.11 4.29 10.29
N PRO A 13 17.28 4.92 10.05
CA PRO A 13 17.40 6.22 9.41
C PRO A 13 16.76 6.20 8.00
N HIS A 14 16.13 7.32 7.61
CA HIS A 14 15.36 7.40 6.37
C HIS A 14 16.19 7.05 5.13
N GLU A 15 17.43 7.48 5.05
CA GLU A 15 18.35 7.20 3.96
C GLU A 15 18.74 5.71 3.83
N GLN A 16 18.51 4.91 4.86
CA GLN A 16 18.75 3.47 4.84
C GLN A 16 17.52 2.62 4.51
N VAL A 17 16.32 3.21 4.58
CA VAL A 17 15.05 2.47 4.38
C VAL A 17 15.02 1.73 3.05
N GLN A 18 15.56 2.34 1.98
CA GLN A 18 15.62 1.74 0.65
C GLN A 18 16.39 0.40 0.64
N ARG A 19 17.44 0.26 1.45
CA ARG A 19 18.21 -0.99 1.55
C ARG A 19 17.36 -2.12 2.14
N TYR A 20 16.52 -1.79 3.15
CA TYR A 20 15.59 -2.76 3.73
C TYR A 20 14.50 -3.17 2.74
N TYR A 21 13.91 -2.22 2.02
CA TYR A 21 12.94 -2.55 0.97
C TYR A 21 13.54 -3.52 -0.07
N ASN A 22 14.81 -3.38 -0.40
CA ASN A 22 15.48 -4.25 -1.37
C ASN A 22 15.65 -5.71 -0.90
N LEU A 23 15.64 -5.94 0.41
CA LEU A 23 15.75 -7.28 1.01
C LEU A 23 14.40 -7.97 1.22
N ILE A 24 13.28 -7.24 1.08
CA ILE A 24 11.96 -7.74 1.42
C ILE A 24 11.21 -8.14 0.16
N ASP A 25 10.70 -9.36 0.12
CA ASP A 25 9.83 -9.84 -0.95
C ASP A 25 8.38 -9.37 -0.76
N ILE A 26 7.86 -9.50 0.45
CA ILE A 26 6.48 -9.17 0.81
C ILE A 26 6.47 -8.21 1.99
N LEU A 27 5.97 -6.99 1.78
CA LEU A 27 5.74 -6.01 2.84
C LEU A 27 4.35 -6.23 3.46
N VAL A 28 4.32 -6.40 4.77
CA VAL A 28 3.09 -6.70 5.51
C VAL A 28 2.68 -5.51 6.37
N TYR A 29 1.43 -5.06 6.22
CA TYR A 29 0.86 -3.92 6.96
C TYR A 29 -0.36 -4.35 7.80
N PRO A 30 -0.16 -4.93 9.00
CA PRO A 30 -1.23 -5.41 9.87
C PRO A 30 -1.79 -4.25 10.73
N ARG A 31 -2.75 -3.52 10.22
CA ARG A 31 -3.47 -2.48 10.99
C ARG A 31 -4.70 -3.07 11.67
N LEU A 32 -4.99 -2.60 12.88
CA LEU A 32 -6.26 -2.88 13.55
C LEU A 32 -7.36 -1.97 12.96
N LYS A 33 -8.59 -2.48 12.92
CA LYS A 33 -9.75 -1.71 12.47
C LYS A 33 -10.15 -0.69 13.54
N MET A 34 -10.02 0.59 13.22
CA MET A 34 -10.41 1.73 14.04
C MET A 34 -10.67 2.94 13.15
N ARG A 35 -11.37 3.95 13.66
CA ARG A 35 -11.72 5.15 12.88
C ARG A 35 -10.51 5.77 12.16
N LEU A 36 -9.36 5.85 12.82
CA LEU A 36 -8.15 6.40 12.22
C LEU A 36 -7.68 5.59 11.01
N THR A 37 -7.63 4.27 11.12
CA THR A 37 -7.15 3.38 10.05
C THR A 37 -8.15 3.22 8.90
N ASP A 38 -9.43 3.48 9.18
CA ASP A 38 -10.46 3.48 8.14
C ASP A 38 -10.48 4.79 7.33
N LEU A 39 -10.08 5.93 7.94
CA LEU A 39 -10.13 7.25 7.29
C LEU A 39 -8.79 7.71 6.71
N VAL A 40 -7.67 7.16 7.16
CA VAL A 40 -6.34 7.60 6.75
C VAL A 40 -5.71 6.64 5.75
N THR A 41 -5.51 7.12 4.53
CA THR A 41 -4.80 6.41 3.46
C THR A 41 -3.29 6.45 3.72
N PRO A 42 -2.61 5.31 3.94
CA PRO A 42 -1.18 5.30 4.25
C PRO A 42 -0.30 5.41 3.01
N LEU A 43 0.84 6.11 3.11
CA LEU A 43 1.80 6.24 2.01
C LEU A 43 2.71 5.00 1.85
N LYS A 44 3.04 4.30 2.93
CA LYS A 44 3.97 3.17 2.90
C LYS A 44 3.62 2.05 1.91
N PRO A 45 2.35 1.61 1.75
CA PRO A 45 1.99 0.68 0.71
C PRO A 45 2.24 1.22 -0.71
N LEU A 46 1.99 2.52 -0.96
CA LEU A 46 2.27 3.15 -2.25
C LEU A 46 3.77 3.18 -2.55
N GLU A 47 4.60 3.48 -1.56
CA GLU A 47 6.07 3.44 -1.67
C GLU A 47 6.56 2.03 -2.00
N ALA A 48 6.00 1.01 -1.35
CA ALA A 48 6.31 -0.39 -1.62
C ALA A 48 5.93 -0.80 -3.06
N MET A 49 4.72 -0.45 -3.50
CA MET A 49 4.23 -0.72 -4.86
C MET A 49 5.08 -0.01 -5.92
N ALA A 50 5.43 1.27 -5.70
CA ALA A 50 6.30 2.04 -6.60
C ALA A 50 7.67 1.38 -6.79
N GLN A 51 8.19 0.73 -5.74
CA GLN A 51 9.46 0.00 -5.77
C GLN A 51 9.30 -1.44 -6.28
N GLY A 52 8.13 -1.83 -6.79
CA GLY A 52 7.86 -3.17 -7.29
C GLY A 52 7.89 -4.25 -6.20
N ARG A 53 7.55 -3.90 -4.95
CA ARG A 53 7.44 -4.86 -3.85
C ARG A 53 6.01 -5.37 -3.72
N LEU A 54 5.89 -6.62 -3.28
CA LEU A 54 4.58 -7.20 -2.99
C LEU A 54 4.04 -6.65 -1.67
N VAL A 55 2.74 -6.42 -1.63
CA VAL A 55 2.05 -5.85 -0.46
C VAL A 55 0.97 -6.81 0.03
N ALA A 56 1.02 -7.11 1.32
CA ALA A 56 -0.04 -7.77 2.07
C ALA A 56 -0.55 -6.83 3.16
N ALA A 57 -1.84 -6.51 3.20
CA ALA A 57 -2.37 -5.55 4.15
C ALA A 57 -3.70 -5.99 4.75
N SER A 58 -3.99 -5.52 5.96
CA SER A 58 -5.31 -5.72 6.58
C SER A 58 -6.40 -4.93 5.85
N ASN A 59 -7.62 -5.44 5.83
CA ASN A 59 -8.78 -4.88 5.13
C ASN A 59 -9.42 -3.69 5.88
N VAL A 60 -8.61 -2.70 6.28
CA VAL A 60 -9.09 -1.42 6.83
C VAL A 60 -9.32 -0.41 5.72
N GLY A 61 -10.19 0.58 5.94
CA GLY A 61 -10.62 1.56 4.92
C GLY A 61 -9.46 2.20 4.15
N GLY A 62 -8.43 2.69 4.85
CA GLY A 62 -7.26 3.30 4.22
C GLY A 62 -6.44 2.35 3.32
N HIS A 63 -6.47 1.03 3.57
CA HIS A 63 -5.85 0.04 2.69
C HIS A 63 -6.75 -0.34 1.51
N LEU A 64 -8.06 -0.43 1.73
CA LEU A 64 -9.05 -0.74 0.69
C LEU A 64 -9.05 0.30 -0.44
N GLU A 65 -8.67 1.54 -0.16
CA GLU A 65 -8.51 2.58 -1.18
C GLU A 65 -7.31 2.34 -2.12
N LEU A 66 -6.31 1.59 -1.66
CA LEU A 66 -5.04 1.41 -2.36
C LEU A 66 -4.88 0.03 -2.98
N ILE A 67 -5.48 -1.00 -2.36
CA ILE A 67 -5.21 -2.38 -2.69
C ILE A 67 -6.47 -3.03 -3.27
N GLN A 68 -6.37 -3.49 -4.49
CA GLN A 68 -7.32 -4.39 -5.12
C GLN A 68 -6.82 -5.81 -4.87
N ASP A 69 -7.57 -6.57 -4.04
CA ASP A 69 -7.19 -7.92 -3.64
C ASP A 69 -6.92 -8.84 -4.83
N GLY A 70 -5.78 -9.51 -4.82
CA GLY A 70 -5.35 -10.39 -5.91
C GLY A 70 -4.86 -9.68 -7.18
N LYS A 71 -4.91 -8.34 -7.27
CA LYS A 71 -4.51 -7.57 -8.45
C LYS A 71 -3.32 -6.65 -8.20
N THR A 72 -3.36 -5.80 -7.15
CA THR A 72 -2.28 -4.89 -6.79
C THR A 72 -1.60 -5.23 -5.47
N GLY A 73 -2.11 -6.24 -4.77
CA GLY A 73 -1.63 -6.78 -3.51
C GLY A 73 -2.61 -7.80 -2.99
N ILE A 74 -2.46 -8.22 -1.75
CA ILE A 74 -3.40 -9.11 -1.06
C ILE A 74 -3.95 -8.47 0.20
N LEU A 75 -5.21 -8.77 0.50
CA LEU A 75 -5.91 -8.31 1.70
C LEU A 75 -6.22 -9.47 2.63
N PHE A 76 -6.06 -9.25 3.93
CA PHE A 76 -6.45 -10.17 4.99
C PHE A 76 -7.32 -9.47 6.03
N LYS A 77 -8.06 -10.23 6.82
CA LYS A 77 -8.95 -9.71 7.85
C LYS A 77 -8.18 -9.00 8.95
N ALA A 78 -8.55 -7.76 9.23
CA ALA A 78 -7.94 -6.95 10.28
C ALA A 78 -8.15 -7.57 11.67
N GLY A 79 -7.10 -7.58 12.51
CA GLY A 79 -7.14 -8.14 13.85
C GLY A 79 -7.13 -9.67 13.92
N ASP A 80 -6.86 -10.34 12.79
CA ASP A 80 -6.85 -11.81 12.70
C ASP A 80 -5.47 -12.32 12.24
N PRO A 81 -4.60 -12.72 13.17
CA PRO A 81 -3.27 -13.25 12.85
C PRO A 81 -3.30 -14.54 12.01
N GLY A 82 -4.33 -15.38 12.20
CA GLY A 82 -4.52 -16.60 11.40
C GLY A 82 -4.79 -16.26 9.93
N ALA A 83 -5.73 -15.34 9.69
CA ALA A 83 -6.02 -14.86 8.34
C ALA A 83 -4.79 -14.23 7.65
N LEU A 84 -3.94 -13.52 8.39
CA LEU A 84 -2.66 -13.03 7.88
C LEU A 84 -1.75 -14.18 7.48
N ALA A 85 -1.55 -15.17 8.36
CA ALA A 85 -0.68 -16.31 8.10
C ALA A 85 -1.14 -17.11 6.88
N ASP A 86 -2.43 -17.45 6.80
CA ASP A 86 -3.02 -18.18 5.69
C ASP A 86 -2.83 -17.45 4.36
N LYS A 87 -3.11 -16.13 4.33
CA LYS A 87 -2.94 -15.31 3.13
C LYS A 87 -1.48 -15.19 2.69
N VAL A 88 -0.55 -15.04 3.60
CA VAL A 88 0.88 -14.96 3.25
C VAL A 88 1.39 -16.32 2.74
N ILE A 89 0.98 -17.43 3.36
CA ILE A 89 1.33 -18.78 2.91
C ILE A 89 0.76 -19.04 1.51
N GLU A 90 -0.53 -18.74 1.28
CA GLU A 90 -1.16 -18.81 -0.05
C GLU A 90 -0.36 -17.99 -1.08
N PHE A 91 0.03 -16.78 -0.71
CA PHE A 91 0.77 -15.87 -1.59
C PHE A 91 2.16 -16.40 -1.94
N ILE A 92 2.86 -16.98 -0.96
CA ILE A 92 4.17 -17.61 -1.18
C ILE A 92 4.05 -18.86 -2.09
N SER A 93 2.96 -19.61 -2.01
CA SER A 93 2.75 -20.80 -2.86
C SER A 93 2.45 -20.48 -4.31
N ARG A 94 2.07 -19.24 -4.64
CA ARG A 94 1.71 -18.76 -5.99
C ARG A 94 2.74 -17.79 -6.58
N ARG A 95 4.02 -18.13 -6.49
CA ARG A 95 5.12 -17.25 -6.95
C ARG A 95 5.04 -16.87 -8.42
N GLU A 96 4.43 -17.68 -9.24
CA GLU A 96 4.17 -17.42 -10.67
C GLU A 96 3.32 -16.16 -10.89
N SER A 97 2.45 -15.79 -9.95
CA SER A 97 1.63 -14.58 -10.03
C SER A 97 2.36 -13.29 -9.61
N TRP A 98 3.51 -13.38 -8.98
CA TRP A 98 4.20 -12.24 -8.37
C TRP A 98 4.61 -11.16 -9.36
N SER A 99 5.09 -11.56 -10.54
CA SER A 99 5.51 -10.60 -11.57
C SER A 99 4.33 -9.76 -12.07
N GLY A 100 3.18 -10.38 -12.31
CA GLY A 100 1.96 -9.70 -12.71
C GLY A 100 1.43 -8.74 -11.63
N LEU A 101 1.42 -9.19 -10.37
CA LEU A 101 1.01 -8.35 -9.25
C LEU A 101 1.92 -7.13 -9.06
N ARG A 102 3.24 -7.32 -9.14
CA ARG A 102 4.22 -6.23 -9.05
C ARG A 102 4.03 -5.19 -10.15
N ALA A 103 3.84 -5.66 -11.39
CA ALA A 103 3.61 -4.79 -12.54
C ALA A 103 2.30 -4.00 -12.39
N ALA A 104 1.20 -4.67 -12.04
CA ALA A 104 -0.09 -4.03 -11.86
C ALA A 104 -0.10 -3.03 -10.67
N ALA A 105 0.57 -3.37 -9.57
CA ALA A 105 0.69 -2.48 -8.41
C ALA A 105 1.49 -1.21 -8.76
N ARG A 106 2.59 -1.35 -9.48
CA ARG A 106 3.41 -0.24 -9.93
C ARG A 106 2.67 0.65 -10.93
N ASP A 107 2.03 0.08 -11.93
CA ASP A 107 1.20 0.81 -12.90
C ASP A 107 0.11 1.62 -12.20
N PHE A 108 -0.58 1.02 -11.22
CA PHE A 108 -1.58 1.73 -10.41
C PHE A 108 -1.02 2.96 -9.72
N VAL A 109 0.17 2.87 -9.12
CA VAL A 109 0.81 4.02 -8.44
C VAL A 109 1.21 5.08 -9.45
N GLU A 110 1.88 4.70 -10.55
CA GLU A 110 2.38 5.61 -11.56
C GLU A 110 1.24 6.36 -12.28
N THR A 111 0.13 5.67 -12.57
CA THR A 111 -0.99 6.25 -13.33
C THR A 111 -2.04 6.92 -12.48
N GLN A 112 -2.34 6.41 -11.27
CA GLN A 112 -3.49 6.88 -10.48
C GLN A 112 -3.13 7.57 -9.17
N ARG A 113 -1.93 7.33 -8.63
CA ARG A 113 -1.50 7.83 -7.32
C ARG A 113 -0.23 8.68 -7.36
N SER A 114 0.23 9.05 -8.55
CA SER A 114 1.32 10.01 -8.73
C SER A 114 0.90 11.43 -8.34
N TRP A 115 1.85 12.30 -8.02
CA TRP A 115 1.58 13.70 -7.74
C TRP A 115 0.85 14.42 -8.89
N PRO A 116 1.28 14.28 -10.17
CA PRO A 116 0.55 14.87 -11.29
C PRO A 116 -0.90 14.41 -11.37
N ALA A 117 -1.16 13.10 -11.24
CA ALA A 117 -2.52 12.56 -11.25
C ALA A 117 -3.37 13.05 -10.07
N SER A 118 -2.75 13.23 -8.91
CA SER A 118 -3.44 13.73 -7.71
C SER A 118 -3.76 15.22 -7.84
N VAL A 119 -2.82 16.04 -8.30
CA VAL A 119 -2.99 17.49 -8.47
C VAL A 119 -4.01 17.81 -9.56
N ALA A 120 -4.02 17.08 -10.66
CA ALA A 120 -4.98 17.29 -11.75
C ALA A 120 -6.46 17.18 -11.30
N ARG A 121 -6.73 16.45 -10.24
CA ARG A 121 -8.10 16.34 -9.66
C ARG A 121 -8.58 17.65 -9.03
N TYR A 122 -7.68 18.51 -8.60
CA TYR A 122 -8.01 19.80 -7.99
C TYR A 122 -8.30 20.89 -9.04
N GLU A 123 -7.84 20.71 -10.29
CA GLU A 123 -8.02 21.70 -11.35
C GLU A 123 -9.49 22.08 -11.57
N LYS A 124 -10.38 21.08 -11.61
CA LYS A 124 -11.82 21.31 -11.72
C LYS A 124 -12.41 22.08 -10.54
N ILE A 125 -11.94 21.79 -9.31
CA ILE A 125 -12.42 22.43 -8.10
C ILE A 125 -12.01 23.90 -8.07
N TYR A 126 -10.73 24.16 -8.33
CA TYR A 126 -10.23 25.55 -8.37
C TYR A 126 -10.80 26.33 -9.55
N GLY A 127 -10.99 25.68 -10.71
CA GLY A 127 -11.62 26.29 -11.88
C GLY A 127 -13.05 26.75 -11.61
N SER A 128 -13.88 25.94 -10.94
CA SER A 128 -15.24 26.32 -10.56
C SER A 128 -15.27 27.49 -9.60
N LEU A 129 -14.39 27.51 -8.59
CA LEU A 129 -14.31 28.59 -7.60
C LEU A 129 -13.80 29.91 -8.21
N ALA A 130 -12.88 29.84 -9.20
CA ALA A 130 -12.40 31.02 -9.90
C ALA A 130 -13.44 31.62 -10.86
N GLY A 131 -14.23 30.76 -11.54
CA GLY A 131 -15.32 31.18 -12.42
C GLY A 131 -16.46 31.91 -11.68
N GLU A 132 -16.80 31.48 -10.49
CA GLU A 132 -17.83 32.13 -9.66
C GLU A 132 -17.43 33.55 -9.17
N ARG A 133 -16.11 33.85 -9.09
CA ARG A 133 -15.62 35.19 -8.72
C ARG A 133 -15.68 36.23 -9.85
N GLN A 134 -15.79 35.78 -11.09
CA GLN A 134 -15.92 36.73 -12.24
C GLN A 134 -17.36 37.18 -12.49
N LEU A 135 -18.34 36.60 -11.80
CA LEU A 135 -19.77 36.93 -11.95
C LEU A 135 -20.31 37.81 -10.80
N ARG A 136 -19.45 38.35 -9.95
CA ARG A 136 -19.79 39.33 -8.90
C ARG A 136 -18.95 40.59 -9.06
#